data_b4bec40de5a960534dba4c6fa083b54a
#
_entry.id   b4bec40de5a960534dba4c6fa083b54a
#
_cell.length_a   1.000
_cell.length_b   1.000
_cell.length_c   1.000
_cell.angle_alpha   90.00
_cell.angle_beta   90.00
_cell.angle_gamma   90.00
#
_symmetry.space_group_name_H-M   'P 1'
#
loop_
_entity.id
_entity.type
_entity.pdbx_description
1 polymer ?
#
loop_
_entity_poly.entity_id
_entity_poly.type
_entity_poly.pdbx_seq_one_letter_code
_entity_poly.pdbx_strand_id
1 'polypeptide(L)'
;MFKIFKRLTAKELSMIVLAVIFVCLNVYLNLKIPDYMSDITTLLSTKGTKASDIFAWNTDAPGMRMLLMSFAGFMASVVVGFLAARTAASFTTRLRDDIFHQVLDFSDAEIKKFSIPSLLTRTTNDITQLQMVLTMGLQVITQGPIMAIWAITKIADKNGNWLLALLVAVAVIAILMLFLLIMVMPKQRLIQTLTDKLNSVTRESLTGIRVVRAYNAESYQEDKFEKANTDLTQNNLFIGRSFALLTPVMTAVSSGLTLAIYWIGAHLIEDVKIPTDPTKIAGAMEDKVHLFSDMVVYSSYAMQVVMGFMMMIVVFFLLPRAVVAAGRINEVLDTQSSVSYPENSSEKPKEVGTVEFDDVSFRYSETSEPVLEHVSFKAKKGDTVAFIGSTGSGKSTLVNLIPRFYDATQGTIKVDGVDVRHYDHETLHNIVGYIPQKAVLFLGDITSNMTMGTSNNSPLDDAKIWEALELAQGKDFVENKEGQLKAEVAQAGSNFSGGQKQRLAIARALARKPEILIFDDSFSALDYRTDRKLRQELAEKTQEMTKLIVAQRISTIMDADQILVLDQGKVVGQGTHKELLANNEVYQEIAYSQLSKEELENGK
;
A
#
# COMPACT_ATOMS: atom_id res chain seq x y z
N MET A 1 0.53 13.94 6.95
CA MET A 1 1.47 13.31 7.90
C MET A 1 1.01 13.42 9.34
N PHE A 2 0.68 14.59 9.89
CA PHE A 2 0.20 14.72 11.29
C PHE A 2 -1.01 13.83 11.61
N LYS A 3 -1.95 13.63 10.66
CA LYS A 3 -3.15 12.80 10.87
C LYS A 3 -2.79 11.32 11.12
N ILE A 4 -1.78 10.80 10.42
CA ILE A 4 -1.31 9.43 10.62
C ILE A 4 -0.64 9.24 11.99
N PHE A 5 0.13 10.24 12.45
CA PHE A 5 0.76 10.18 13.78
C PHE A 5 -0.24 10.29 14.94
N LYS A 6 -1.43 10.88 14.73
CA LYS A 6 -2.50 10.83 15.73
C LYS A 6 -3.03 9.41 16.00
N ARG A 7 -2.76 8.47 15.10
CA ARG A 7 -3.12 7.05 15.27
C ARG A 7 -2.11 6.27 16.12
N LEU A 8 -1.02 6.91 16.60
CA LEU A 8 -0.08 6.28 17.55
C LEU A 8 -0.77 5.95 18.87
N THR A 9 -0.50 4.76 19.39
CA THR A 9 -0.97 4.34 20.72
C THR A 9 -0.16 5.03 21.81
N ALA A 10 -0.70 5.09 23.02
CA ALA A 10 0.02 5.61 24.19
C ALA A 10 1.34 4.86 24.44
N LYS A 11 1.37 3.54 24.18
CA LYS A 11 2.57 2.71 24.27
C LYS A 11 3.65 3.09 23.26
N GLU A 12 3.26 3.32 22.00
CA GLU A 12 4.19 3.75 20.95
C GLU A 12 4.70 5.17 21.21
N LEU A 13 3.81 6.06 21.70
CA LEU A 13 4.20 7.41 22.09
C LEU A 13 5.20 7.40 23.26
N SER A 14 4.99 6.53 24.26
CA SER A 14 5.94 6.38 25.38
C SER A 14 7.31 5.86 24.91
N MET A 15 7.34 4.93 23.93
CA MET A 15 8.59 4.45 23.33
C MET A 15 9.31 5.55 22.55
N ILE A 16 8.57 6.42 21.83
CA ILE A 16 9.14 7.59 21.13
C ILE A 16 9.77 8.56 22.13
N VAL A 17 9.05 8.92 23.20
CA VAL A 17 9.57 9.82 24.23
C VAL A 17 10.84 9.23 24.87
N LEU A 18 10.82 7.94 25.20
CA LEU A 18 11.98 7.26 25.75
C LEU A 18 13.16 7.25 24.76
N ALA A 19 12.90 7.02 23.48
CA ALA A 19 13.93 7.09 22.42
C ALA A 19 14.55 8.49 22.34
N VAL A 20 13.75 9.56 22.40
CA VAL A 20 14.24 10.94 22.39
C VAL A 20 15.11 11.23 23.64
N ILE A 21 14.72 10.74 24.81
CA ILE A 21 15.54 10.87 26.02
C ILE A 21 16.88 10.19 25.85
N PHE A 22 16.91 8.97 25.30
CA PHE A 22 18.16 8.26 25.03
C PHE A 22 19.01 8.92 23.91
N VAL A 23 18.38 9.58 22.92
CA VAL A 23 19.09 10.41 21.93
C VAL A 23 19.75 11.59 22.62
N CYS A 24 19.04 12.32 23.49
CA CYS A 24 19.63 13.42 24.26
C CYS A 24 20.78 12.93 25.14
N LEU A 25 20.62 11.80 25.80
CA LEU A 25 21.68 11.17 26.60
C LEU A 25 22.90 10.80 25.72
N ASN A 26 22.65 10.18 24.56
CA ASN A 26 23.70 9.83 23.61
C ASN A 26 24.50 11.06 23.15
N VAL A 27 23.80 12.13 22.76
CA VAL A 27 24.44 13.39 22.36
C VAL A 27 25.23 14.00 23.51
N TYR A 28 24.68 14.00 24.73
CA TYR A 28 25.39 14.49 25.92
C TYR A 28 26.70 13.72 26.15
N LEU A 29 26.64 12.39 26.13
CA LEU A 29 27.79 11.54 26.33
C LEU A 29 28.87 11.76 25.26
N ASN A 30 28.47 11.85 24.00
CA ASN A 30 29.38 12.13 22.87
C ASN A 30 30.05 13.52 22.97
N LEU A 31 29.31 14.55 23.42
CA LEU A 31 29.85 15.90 23.63
C LEU A 31 30.75 16.00 24.84
N LYS A 32 30.72 15.05 25.78
CA LYS A 32 31.62 14.98 26.92
C LYS A 32 33.00 14.37 26.59
N ILE A 33 33.10 13.57 25.53
CA ILE A 33 34.36 12.90 25.14
C ILE A 33 35.45 13.92 24.82
N PRO A 34 35.22 15.00 24.01
CA PRO A 34 36.23 16.04 23.80
C PRO A 34 36.64 16.77 25.07
N ASP A 35 35.72 17.01 26.03
CA ASP A 35 36.11 17.64 27.32
C ASP A 35 37.18 16.80 28.04
N TYR A 36 37.02 15.48 28.15
CA TYR A 36 38.05 14.60 28.75
C TYR A 36 39.33 14.52 27.93
N MET A 37 39.23 14.69 26.61
CA MET A 37 40.43 14.77 25.75
C MET A 37 41.25 16.03 26.09
N SER A 38 40.60 17.16 26.41
CA SER A 38 41.22 18.38 26.93
C SER A 38 41.96 18.10 28.24
N ASP A 39 41.29 17.46 29.20
CA ASP A 39 41.88 17.11 30.50
C ASP A 39 43.15 16.26 30.34
N ILE A 40 43.11 15.25 29.47
CA ILE A 40 44.27 14.40 29.16
C ILE A 40 45.41 15.22 28.58
N THR A 41 45.11 16.10 27.58
CA THR A 41 46.13 16.93 26.93
C THR A 41 46.81 17.88 27.94
N THR A 42 46.00 18.49 28.81
CA THR A 42 46.49 19.41 29.86
C THR A 42 47.39 18.66 30.89
N LEU A 43 46.94 17.49 31.36
CA LEU A 43 47.72 16.69 32.31
C LEU A 43 49.05 16.22 31.75
N LEU A 44 49.09 15.80 30.48
CA LEU A 44 50.31 15.39 29.81
C LEU A 44 51.31 16.55 29.66
N SER A 45 50.81 17.75 29.34
CA SER A 45 51.65 18.91 29.01
C SER A 45 52.13 19.67 30.24
N THR A 46 51.31 19.78 31.31
CA THR A 46 51.63 20.60 32.51
C THR A 46 52.26 19.81 33.62
N LYS A 47 51.82 18.56 33.89
CA LYS A 47 52.27 17.79 35.07
C LYS A 47 53.25 16.68 34.76
N GLY A 48 53.60 16.43 33.50
CA GLY A 48 54.49 15.32 33.11
C GLY A 48 53.97 13.97 33.60
N THR A 49 52.64 13.85 33.75
CA THR A 49 51.95 12.68 34.29
C THR A 49 52.21 11.47 33.41
N LYS A 50 52.48 10.31 34.00
CA LYS A 50 52.70 9.09 33.21
C LYS A 50 51.42 8.61 32.54
N ALA A 51 51.54 8.04 31.37
CA ALA A 51 50.40 7.48 30.64
C ALA A 51 49.65 6.42 31.48
N SER A 52 50.34 5.70 32.37
CA SER A 52 49.74 4.77 33.32
C SER A 52 48.72 5.39 34.28
N ASP A 53 48.90 6.65 34.65
CA ASP A 53 48.02 7.35 35.60
C ASP A 53 46.77 7.94 34.88
N ILE A 54 46.92 8.25 33.59
CA ILE A 54 45.82 8.72 32.74
C ILE A 54 44.81 7.59 32.44
N PHE A 55 45.32 6.37 32.25
CA PHE A 55 44.54 5.17 31.96
C PHE A 55 44.50 4.21 33.13
N ALA A 56 44.74 4.68 34.38
CA ALA A 56 44.58 3.86 35.57
C ALA A 56 43.15 3.29 35.67
N TRP A 57 43.03 2.09 36.22
CA TRP A 57 41.74 1.46 36.53
C TRP A 57 41.04 2.15 37.72
N ASN A 58 41.00 3.47 37.67
CA ASN A 58 40.34 4.32 38.64
C ASN A 58 39.29 5.17 37.90
N THR A 59 38.06 5.25 38.42
CA THR A 59 36.99 6.06 37.88
C THR A 59 37.29 7.56 37.82
N ASP A 60 38.31 8.01 38.54
CA ASP A 60 38.77 9.42 38.50
C ASP A 60 39.78 9.70 37.41
N ALA A 61 40.36 8.69 36.78
CA ALA A 61 41.28 8.83 35.67
C ALA A 61 40.53 9.32 34.40
N PRO A 62 40.96 10.41 33.73
CA PRO A 62 40.24 10.98 32.60
C PRO A 62 40.13 10.02 31.41
N GLY A 63 41.12 9.17 31.16
CA GLY A 63 41.06 8.15 30.13
C GLY A 63 40.02 7.08 30.41
N MET A 64 39.88 6.66 31.68
CA MET A 64 38.83 5.71 32.07
C MET A 64 37.42 6.33 31.94
N ARG A 65 37.27 7.61 32.34
CA ARG A 65 36.00 8.35 32.14
C ARG A 65 35.64 8.44 30.67
N MET A 66 36.59 8.73 29.79
CA MET A 66 36.41 8.80 28.35
C MET A 66 35.93 7.44 27.78
N LEU A 67 36.53 6.32 28.22
CA LEU A 67 36.10 4.97 27.85
C LEU A 67 34.69 4.65 28.33
N LEU A 68 34.39 4.95 29.61
CA LEU A 68 33.07 4.71 30.18
C LEU A 68 31.98 5.54 29.47
N MET A 69 32.26 6.84 29.15
CA MET A 69 31.32 7.68 28.41
C MET A 69 31.11 7.19 26.97
N SER A 70 32.17 6.72 26.30
CA SER A 70 32.09 6.15 24.96
C SER A 70 31.27 4.86 24.98
N PHE A 71 31.49 3.99 25.94
CA PHE A 71 30.72 2.76 26.10
C PHE A 71 29.25 3.03 26.46
N ALA A 72 28.98 3.97 27.35
CA ALA A 72 27.63 4.39 27.69
C ALA A 72 26.91 5.03 26.48
N GLY A 73 27.62 5.84 25.70
CA GLY A 73 27.12 6.40 24.43
C GLY A 73 26.78 5.32 23.41
N PHE A 74 27.65 4.32 23.25
CA PHE A 74 27.38 3.14 22.41
C PHE A 74 26.11 2.41 22.87
N MET A 75 25.99 2.10 24.17
CA MET A 75 24.81 1.43 24.72
C MET A 75 23.53 2.26 24.54
N ALA A 76 23.61 3.59 24.75
CA ALA A 76 22.50 4.50 24.48
C ALA A 76 22.06 4.46 23.01
N SER A 77 23.01 4.43 22.07
CA SER A 77 22.73 4.32 20.63
C SER A 77 22.04 2.99 20.28
N VAL A 78 22.47 1.87 20.87
CA VAL A 78 21.82 0.56 20.69
C VAL A 78 20.38 0.59 21.18
N VAL A 79 20.13 1.20 22.36
CA VAL A 79 18.77 1.36 22.90
C VAL A 79 17.89 2.22 21.99
N VAL A 80 18.42 3.34 21.48
CA VAL A 80 17.71 4.19 20.49
C VAL A 80 17.35 3.39 19.25
N GLY A 81 18.30 2.64 18.69
CA GLY A 81 18.07 1.79 17.51
C GLY A 81 16.98 0.75 17.76
N PHE A 82 17.03 0.07 18.90
CA PHE A 82 16.02 -0.91 19.28
C PHE A 82 14.63 -0.29 19.46
N LEU A 83 14.53 0.84 20.19
CA LEU A 83 13.25 1.53 20.40
C LEU A 83 12.68 2.06 19.09
N ALA A 84 13.50 2.66 18.23
CA ALA A 84 13.09 3.17 16.93
C ALA A 84 12.55 2.04 16.02
N ALA A 85 13.29 0.94 15.91
CA ALA A 85 12.88 -0.21 15.11
C ALA A 85 11.59 -0.85 15.64
N ARG A 86 11.48 -1.05 16.94
CA ARG A 86 10.31 -1.64 17.59
C ARG A 86 9.07 -0.77 17.44
N THR A 87 9.21 0.55 17.63
CA THR A 87 8.11 1.52 17.46
C THR A 87 7.63 1.54 16.02
N ALA A 88 8.56 1.64 15.07
CA ALA A 88 8.23 1.66 13.65
C ALA A 88 7.55 0.35 13.22
N ALA A 89 8.06 -0.80 13.64
CA ALA A 89 7.47 -2.10 13.31
C ALA A 89 6.07 -2.26 13.92
N SER A 90 5.89 -1.95 15.22
CA SER A 90 4.58 -2.02 15.89
C SER A 90 3.53 -1.16 15.19
N PHE A 91 3.87 0.11 14.94
CA PHE A 91 2.97 1.07 14.29
C PHE A 91 2.59 0.64 12.88
N THR A 92 3.57 0.23 12.07
CA THR A 92 3.31 -0.15 10.66
C THR A 92 2.59 -1.49 10.53
N THR A 93 2.79 -2.43 11.46
CA THR A 93 2.00 -3.67 11.49
C THR A 93 0.54 -3.36 11.72
N ARG A 94 0.21 -2.56 12.73
CA ARG A 94 -1.17 -2.15 12.98
C ARG A 94 -1.76 -1.33 11.83
N LEU A 95 -0.99 -0.40 11.27
CA LEU A 95 -1.46 0.40 10.15
C LEU A 95 -1.77 -0.47 8.91
N ARG A 96 -1.01 -1.55 8.70
CA ARG A 96 -1.27 -2.52 7.63
C ARG A 96 -2.56 -3.30 7.88
N ASP A 97 -2.78 -3.67 9.14
CA ASP A 97 -3.98 -4.33 9.59
C ASP A 97 -5.22 -3.44 9.41
N ASP A 98 -5.15 -2.18 9.88
CA ASP A 98 -6.21 -1.17 9.72
C ASP A 98 -6.59 -0.97 8.24
N ILE A 99 -5.58 -0.85 7.33
CA ILE A 99 -5.82 -0.70 5.89
C ILE A 99 -6.47 -1.96 5.32
N PHE A 100 -6.00 -3.14 5.72
CA PHE A 100 -6.52 -4.41 5.22
C PHE A 100 -7.98 -4.59 5.61
N HIS A 101 -8.34 -4.35 6.86
CA HIS A 101 -9.73 -4.38 7.31
C HIS A 101 -10.59 -3.34 6.58
N GLN A 102 -10.10 -2.10 6.45
CA GLN A 102 -10.83 -1.05 5.74
C GLN A 102 -11.09 -1.41 4.27
N VAL A 103 -10.12 -2.05 3.59
CA VAL A 103 -10.27 -2.49 2.20
C VAL A 103 -11.24 -3.66 2.08
N LEU A 104 -11.31 -4.56 3.08
CA LEU A 104 -12.30 -5.64 3.09
C LEU A 104 -13.73 -5.12 3.28
N ASP A 105 -13.90 -4.00 3.98
CA ASP A 105 -15.19 -3.34 4.17
C ASP A 105 -15.64 -2.47 2.99
N PHE A 106 -14.77 -2.26 1.99
CA PHE A 106 -15.10 -1.47 0.81
C PHE A 106 -16.12 -2.18 -0.08
N SER A 107 -17.03 -1.41 -0.62
CA SER A 107 -17.87 -1.85 -1.73
C SER A 107 -17.06 -1.90 -3.04
N ASP A 108 -17.65 -2.47 -4.06
CA ASP A 108 -17.05 -2.54 -5.40
C ASP A 108 -16.77 -1.13 -6.00
N ALA A 109 -17.51 -0.12 -5.56
CA ALA A 109 -17.33 1.28 -5.97
C ALA A 109 -15.97 1.83 -5.49
N GLU A 110 -15.63 1.65 -4.21
CA GLU A 110 -14.36 2.09 -3.64
C GLU A 110 -13.19 1.30 -4.22
N ILE A 111 -13.34 -0.03 -4.40
CA ILE A 111 -12.32 -0.87 -5.05
C ILE A 111 -12.01 -0.36 -6.47
N LYS A 112 -13.03 -0.01 -7.25
CA LYS A 112 -12.85 0.58 -8.59
C LYS A 112 -12.22 1.97 -8.55
N LYS A 113 -12.62 2.82 -7.59
CA LYS A 113 -12.07 4.16 -7.40
C LYS A 113 -10.56 4.14 -7.13
N PHE A 114 -10.10 3.27 -6.24
CA PHE A 114 -8.68 3.18 -5.87
C PHE A 114 -7.85 2.33 -6.83
N SER A 115 -8.44 1.36 -7.49
CA SER A 115 -7.84 0.26 -8.25
C SER A 115 -7.00 -0.72 -7.39
N ILE A 116 -7.07 -2.00 -7.70
CA ILE A 116 -6.35 -3.07 -6.98
C ILE A 116 -4.82 -2.82 -6.92
N PRO A 117 -4.13 -2.45 -8.03
CA PRO A 117 -2.69 -2.18 -7.98
C PRO A 117 -2.33 -1.02 -7.05
N SER A 118 -3.17 0.02 -6.97
CA SER A 118 -2.95 1.16 -6.08
C SER A 118 -3.13 0.77 -4.61
N LEU A 119 -4.17 0.01 -4.28
CA LEU A 119 -4.41 -0.51 -2.93
C LEU A 119 -3.25 -1.40 -2.46
N LEU A 120 -2.75 -2.28 -3.34
CA LEU A 120 -1.60 -3.12 -3.06
C LEU A 120 -0.35 -2.28 -2.74
N THR A 121 -0.08 -1.24 -3.54
CA THR A 121 1.05 -0.34 -3.29
C THR A 121 0.92 0.40 -1.96
N ARG A 122 -0.30 0.85 -1.60
CA ARG A 122 -0.58 1.55 -0.34
C ARG A 122 -0.41 0.63 0.87
N THR A 123 -0.78 -0.65 0.75
CA THR A 123 -0.65 -1.64 1.83
C THR A 123 0.78 -2.13 2.02
N THR A 124 1.63 -2.06 0.99
CA THR A 124 3.01 -2.59 1.01
C THR A 124 4.05 -1.47 1.01
N ASN A 125 4.28 -0.87 -0.14
CA ASN A 125 5.38 0.07 -0.37
C ASN A 125 5.21 1.38 0.41
N ASP A 126 4.00 1.98 0.42
CA ASP A 126 3.75 3.24 1.12
C ASP A 126 3.93 3.09 2.64
N ILE A 127 3.52 1.95 3.22
CA ILE A 127 3.78 1.63 4.64
C ILE A 127 5.29 1.46 4.90
N THR A 128 6.03 0.82 4.00
CA THR A 128 7.48 0.67 4.13
C THR A 128 8.20 2.02 4.10
N GLN A 129 7.74 2.98 3.29
CA GLN A 129 8.25 4.36 3.31
C GLN A 129 8.01 5.05 4.67
N LEU A 130 6.83 4.87 5.26
CA LEU A 130 6.55 5.37 6.61
C LEU A 130 7.41 4.71 7.68
N GLN A 131 7.62 3.40 7.60
CA GLN A 131 8.48 2.66 8.51
C GLN A 131 9.91 3.19 8.48
N MET A 132 10.45 3.41 7.27
CA MET A 132 11.80 3.94 7.08
C MET A 132 11.94 5.34 7.71
N VAL A 133 10.97 6.23 7.47
CA VAL A 133 11.00 7.59 8.02
C VAL A 133 10.82 7.59 9.54
N LEU A 134 9.99 6.72 10.10
CA LEU A 134 9.89 6.57 11.56
C LEU A 134 11.19 6.09 12.19
N THR A 135 11.80 5.04 11.63
CA THR A 135 13.05 4.47 12.16
C THR A 135 14.19 5.48 12.05
N MET A 136 14.43 6.04 10.85
CA MET A 136 15.49 7.03 10.64
C MET A 136 15.17 8.38 11.28
N GLY A 137 13.88 8.72 11.37
CA GLY A 137 13.42 9.96 11.99
C GLY A 137 13.78 10.01 13.48
N LEU A 138 13.54 8.95 14.22
CA LEU A 138 13.89 8.87 15.64
C LEU A 138 15.41 8.86 15.87
N GLN A 139 16.18 8.30 14.95
CA GLN A 139 17.66 8.26 15.07
C GLN A 139 18.32 9.54 14.55
N VAL A 140 18.02 9.95 13.32
CA VAL A 140 18.77 10.96 12.58
C VAL A 140 18.13 12.34 12.70
N ILE A 141 16.79 12.43 12.55
CA ILE A 141 16.06 13.73 12.60
C ILE A 141 16.15 14.35 13.98
N THR A 142 16.13 13.52 15.02
CA THR A 142 16.19 13.99 16.40
C THR A 142 17.64 14.29 16.81
N GLN A 143 18.58 13.42 16.44
CA GLN A 143 19.99 13.55 16.85
C GLN A 143 20.70 14.73 16.19
N GLY A 144 20.50 14.96 14.89
CA GLY A 144 21.20 15.99 14.12
C GLY A 144 21.02 17.40 14.70
N PRO A 145 19.78 17.91 14.84
CA PRO A 145 19.56 19.25 15.41
C PRO A 145 20.03 19.38 16.85
N ILE A 146 19.78 18.37 17.70
CA ILE A 146 20.20 18.40 19.11
C ILE A 146 21.72 18.50 19.20
N MET A 147 22.43 17.69 18.41
CA MET A 147 23.89 17.70 18.39
C MET A 147 24.45 19.03 17.88
N ALA A 148 23.89 19.58 16.79
CA ALA A 148 24.33 20.84 16.23
C ALA A 148 24.11 22.00 17.23
N ILE A 149 22.89 22.14 17.80
CA ILE A 149 22.56 23.20 18.75
C ILE A 149 23.45 23.11 19.99
N TRP A 150 23.59 21.93 20.56
CA TRP A 150 24.35 21.75 21.80
C TRP A 150 25.87 21.97 21.58
N ALA A 151 26.43 21.51 20.48
CA ALA A 151 27.82 21.77 20.14
C ALA A 151 28.07 23.28 19.88
N ILE A 152 27.13 24.01 19.24
CA ILE A 152 27.23 25.47 19.05
C ILE A 152 27.20 26.18 20.41
N THR A 153 26.34 25.81 21.36
CA THR A 153 26.32 26.43 22.70
C THR A 153 27.64 26.21 23.45
N LYS A 154 28.23 25.02 23.34
CA LYS A 154 29.54 24.70 23.93
C LYS A 154 30.66 25.56 23.37
N ILE A 155 30.64 25.90 22.10
CA ILE A 155 31.64 26.78 21.46
C ILE A 155 31.39 28.23 21.85
N ALA A 156 30.13 28.68 21.92
CA ALA A 156 29.78 30.07 22.22
C ALA A 156 30.25 30.53 23.60
N ASP A 157 30.27 29.62 24.58
CA ASP A 157 30.61 29.95 25.98
C ASP A 157 32.12 30.36 26.18
N LYS A 158 33.00 30.12 25.19
CA LYS A 158 34.45 30.22 25.43
C LYS A 158 35.19 31.29 24.61
N ASN A 159 35.01 31.40 23.29
CA ASN A 159 35.75 32.40 22.48
C ASN A 159 34.95 32.85 21.24
N GLY A 160 34.76 34.17 21.09
CA GLY A 160 33.99 34.78 20.00
C GLY A 160 34.59 34.59 18.61
N ASN A 161 35.92 34.51 18.47
CA ASN A 161 36.57 34.35 17.17
C ASN A 161 36.35 32.94 16.59
N TRP A 162 36.39 31.91 17.42
CA TRP A 162 36.04 30.54 17.00
C TRP A 162 34.56 30.39 16.67
N LEU A 163 33.69 31.08 17.43
CA LEU A 163 32.27 31.13 17.11
C LEU A 163 32.01 31.76 15.74
N LEU A 164 32.72 32.83 15.38
CA LEU A 164 32.63 33.46 14.06
C LEU A 164 33.02 32.49 12.94
N ALA A 165 34.13 31.76 13.09
CA ALA A 165 34.56 30.74 12.11
C ALA A 165 33.50 29.65 11.94
N LEU A 166 32.88 29.18 13.04
CA LEU A 166 31.80 28.22 13.02
C LEU A 166 30.56 28.78 12.30
N LEU A 167 30.16 30.02 12.60
CA LEU A 167 28.99 30.64 11.95
C LEU A 167 29.18 30.80 10.44
N VAL A 168 30.40 31.13 9.99
CA VAL A 168 30.73 31.14 8.55
C VAL A 168 30.60 29.75 7.94
N ALA A 169 31.09 28.70 8.58
CA ALA A 169 30.94 27.32 8.12
C ALA A 169 29.47 26.89 8.05
N VAL A 170 28.69 27.21 9.09
CA VAL A 170 27.23 26.92 9.11
C VAL A 170 26.51 27.68 8.01
N ALA A 171 26.87 28.95 7.74
CA ALA A 171 26.32 29.73 6.64
C ALA A 171 26.60 29.09 5.27
N VAL A 172 27.82 28.62 5.03
CA VAL A 172 28.16 27.90 3.79
C VAL A 172 27.34 26.61 3.64
N ILE A 173 27.19 25.85 4.71
CA ILE A 173 26.35 24.64 4.71
C ILE A 173 24.88 24.99 4.44
N ALA A 174 24.35 26.05 5.07
CA ALA A 174 22.99 26.53 4.85
C ALA A 174 22.76 26.97 3.39
N ILE A 175 23.73 27.66 2.78
CA ILE A 175 23.68 28.03 1.36
C ILE A 175 23.67 26.78 0.48
N LEU A 176 24.49 25.79 0.78
CA LEU A 176 24.50 24.51 0.07
C LEU A 176 23.16 23.79 0.19
N MET A 177 22.59 23.75 1.38
CA MET A 177 21.25 23.16 1.60
C MET A 177 20.16 23.90 0.83
N LEU A 178 20.21 25.23 0.82
CA LEU A 178 19.25 26.05 0.07
C LEU A 178 19.40 25.81 -1.44
N PHE A 179 20.63 25.69 -1.95
CA PHE A 179 20.88 25.30 -3.33
C PHE A 179 20.26 23.93 -3.67
N LEU A 180 20.48 22.91 -2.83
CA LEU A 180 19.88 21.58 -3.03
C LEU A 180 18.35 21.64 -3.00
N LEU A 181 17.74 22.41 -2.09
CA LEU A 181 16.30 22.58 -2.01
C LEU A 181 15.70 23.25 -3.25
N ILE A 182 16.32 24.33 -3.72
CA ILE A 182 15.76 25.12 -4.83
C ILE A 182 16.03 24.47 -6.18
N MET A 183 17.23 23.94 -6.40
CA MET A 183 17.68 23.46 -7.72
C MET A 183 17.44 21.95 -7.91
N VAL A 184 17.68 21.13 -6.88
CA VAL A 184 17.64 19.67 -7.00
C VAL A 184 16.24 19.10 -6.74
N MET A 185 15.51 19.66 -5.76
CA MET A 185 14.20 19.12 -5.39
C MET A 185 13.15 19.15 -6.53
N PRO A 186 13.02 20.21 -7.35
CA PRO A 186 12.15 20.18 -8.52
C PRO A 186 12.54 19.11 -9.53
N LYS A 187 13.84 18.95 -9.77
CA LYS A 187 14.39 17.93 -10.67
C LYS A 187 14.15 16.51 -10.14
N GLN A 188 14.22 16.33 -8.81
CA GLN A 188 13.90 15.05 -8.17
C GLN A 188 12.42 14.67 -8.37
N ARG A 189 11.48 15.62 -8.32
CA ARG A 189 10.06 15.37 -8.62
C ARG A 189 9.85 14.98 -10.08
N LEU A 190 10.61 15.60 -10.99
CA LEU A 190 10.52 15.33 -12.42
C LEU A 190 10.99 13.91 -12.80
N ILE A 191 11.87 13.27 -11.99
CA ILE A 191 12.31 11.88 -12.23
C ILE A 191 11.12 10.95 -12.41
N GLN A 192 10.12 11.03 -11.53
CA GLN A 192 8.96 10.13 -11.61
C GLN A 192 8.23 10.29 -12.95
N THR A 193 7.93 11.51 -13.34
CA THR A 193 7.24 11.80 -14.61
C THR A 193 8.04 11.30 -15.83
N LEU A 194 9.37 11.51 -15.82
CA LEU A 194 10.24 11.05 -16.92
C LEU A 194 10.37 9.53 -16.93
N THR A 195 10.43 8.89 -15.76
CA THR A 195 10.43 7.42 -15.66
C THR A 195 9.11 6.83 -16.16
N ASP A 196 7.98 7.43 -15.79
CA ASP A 196 6.66 6.99 -16.26
C ASP A 196 6.54 7.14 -17.77
N LYS A 197 7.07 8.25 -18.35
CA LYS A 197 7.14 8.46 -19.80
C LYS A 197 7.98 7.39 -20.50
N LEU A 198 9.17 7.08 -19.95
CA LEU A 198 10.05 6.03 -20.49
C LEU A 198 9.36 4.66 -20.42
N ASN A 199 8.76 4.32 -19.28
CA ASN A 199 8.01 3.07 -19.10
C ASN A 199 6.82 2.97 -20.05
N SER A 200 6.11 4.08 -20.32
CA SER A 200 5.00 4.12 -21.25
C SER A 200 5.46 3.82 -22.68
N VAL A 201 6.55 4.46 -23.14
CA VAL A 201 7.13 4.22 -24.47
C VAL A 201 7.60 2.76 -24.60
N THR A 202 8.29 2.25 -23.57
CA THR A 202 8.76 0.85 -23.55
C THR A 202 7.59 -0.13 -23.60
N ARG A 203 6.56 0.09 -22.79
CA ARG A 203 5.36 -0.78 -22.76
C ARG A 203 4.63 -0.77 -24.10
N GLU A 204 4.44 0.42 -24.71
CA GLU A 204 3.83 0.56 -26.04
C GLU A 204 4.60 -0.24 -27.09
N SER A 205 5.94 -0.11 -27.10
CA SER A 205 6.81 -0.82 -28.04
C SER A 205 6.74 -2.34 -27.84
N LEU A 206 6.80 -2.84 -26.58
CA LEU A 206 6.73 -4.26 -26.28
C LEU A 206 5.36 -4.87 -26.56
N THR A 207 4.28 -4.16 -26.22
CA THR A 207 2.92 -4.63 -26.48
C THR A 207 2.64 -4.65 -27.97
N GLY A 208 3.11 -3.62 -28.69
CA GLY A 208 2.95 -3.48 -30.14
C GLY A 208 4.06 -4.09 -30.99
N ILE A 209 4.95 -4.92 -30.45
CA ILE A 209 6.18 -5.39 -31.14
C ILE A 209 5.89 -6.05 -32.50
N ARG A 210 4.77 -6.77 -32.61
CA ARG A 210 4.35 -7.38 -33.90
C ARG A 210 4.00 -6.33 -34.94
N VAL A 211 3.36 -5.23 -34.52
CA VAL A 211 3.00 -4.11 -35.39
C VAL A 211 4.27 -3.36 -35.81
N VAL A 212 5.15 -3.04 -34.86
CA VAL A 212 6.44 -2.39 -35.14
C VAL A 212 7.22 -3.15 -36.20
N ARG A 213 7.34 -4.47 -36.06
CA ARG A 213 8.03 -5.34 -37.04
C ARG A 213 7.28 -5.44 -38.37
N ALA A 214 5.95 -5.52 -38.36
CA ALA A 214 5.16 -5.61 -39.58
C ALA A 214 5.25 -4.36 -40.47
N TYR A 215 5.51 -3.20 -39.87
CA TYR A 215 5.62 -1.93 -40.56
C TYR A 215 7.05 -1.38 -40.69
N ASN A 216 8.09 -2.16 -40.30
CA ASN A 216 9.52 -1.77 -40.29
C ASN A 216 9.72 -0.42 -39.54
N ALA A 217 9.03 -0.27 -38.40
CA ALA A 217 9.00 0.96 -37.63
C ALA A 217 9.97 0.95 -36.42
N GLU A 218 11.00 0.08 -36.45
CA GLU A 218 11.98 -0.06 -35.36
C GLU A 218 12.72 1.25 -35.10
N SER A 219 13.23 1.89 -36.16
CA SER A 219 13.97 3.16 -36.02
C SER A 219 13.11 4.27 -35.43
N TYR A 220 11.82 4.34 -35.80
CA TYR A 220 10.89 5.32 -35.21
C TYR A 220 10.71 5.07 -33.70
N GLN A 221 10.60 3.80 -33.28
CA GLN A 221 10.46 3.49 -31.86
C GLN A 221 11.77 3.68 -31.09
N GLU A 222 12.93 3.42 -31.71
CA GLU A 222 14.23 3.72 -31.15
C GLU A 222 14.40 5.22 -30.89
N ASP A 223 14.07 6.07 -31.87
CA ASP A 223 14.15 7.53 -31.72
C ASP A 223 13.23 8.04 -30.59
N LYS A 224 12.01 7.49 -30.51
CA LYS A 224 11.02 7.82 -29.47
C LYS A 224 11.53 7.42 -28.09
N PHE A 225 12.12 6.23 -27.97
CA PHE A 225 12.73 5.72 -26.74
C PHE A 225 13.96 6.55 -26.35
N GLU A 226 14.87 6.81 -27.30
CA GLU A 226 16.12 7.54 -27.04
C GLU A 226 15.84 8.97 -26.56
N LYS A 227 14.82 9.64 -27.12
CA LYS A 227 14.40 10.95 -26.64
C LYS A 227 13.93 10.90 -25.17
N ALA A 228 13.09 9.92 -24.81
CA ALA A 228 12.62 9.77 -23.44
C ALA A 228 13.76 9.38 -22.48
N ASN A 229 14.67 8.51 -22.94
CA ASN A 229 15.86 8.09 -22.22
C ASN A 229 16.85 9.24 -21.99
N THR A 230 17.09 10.05 -23.01
CA THR A 230 17.96 11.23 -22.93
C THR A 230 17.41 12.26 -21.93
N ASP A 231 16.10 12.56 -21.99
CA ASP A 231 15.43 13.48 -21.05
C ASP A 231 15.64 13.01 -19.60
N LEU A 232 15.42 11.72 -19.33
CA LEU A 232 15.61 11.12 -18.01
C LEU A 232 17.07 11.14 -17.59
N THR A 233 17.97 10.76 -18.50
CA THR A 233 19.42 10.69 -18.25
C THR A 233 20.00 12.07 -17.92
N GLN A 234 19.64 13.11 -18.69
CA GLN A 234 20.11 14.47 -18.43
C GLN A 234 19.62 14.99 -17.07
N ASN A 235 18.36 14.70 -16.73
CA ASN A 235 17.82 15.06 -15.43
C ASN A 235 18.55 14.35 -14.27
N ASN A 236 18.81 13.05 -14.42
CA ASN A 236 19.57 12.25 -13.44
C ASN A 236 21.03 12.70 -13.33
N LEU A 237 21.68 13.05 -14.46
CA LEU A 237 23.05 13.59 -14.46
C LEU A 237 23.13 14.92 -13.71
N PHE A 238 22.16 15.83 -13.91
CA PHE A 238 22.13 17.08 -13.15
C PHE A 238 22.04 16.81 -11.63
N ILE A 239 21.13 15.94 -11.23
CA ILE A 239 20.96 15.55 -9.83
C ILE A 239 22.23 14.87 -9.30
N GLY A 240 22.77 13.90 -10.02
CA GLY A 240 23.98 13.17 -9.63
C GLY A 240 25.21 14.09 -9.48
N ARG A 241 25.41 15.04 -10.42
CA ARG A 241 26.47 16.04 -10.34
C ARG A 241 26.29 16.98 -9.15
N SER A 242 25.05 17.41 -8.87
CA SER A 242 24.74 18.25 -7.71
C SER A 242 25.04 17.52 -6.40
N PHE A 243 24.72 16.22 -6.31
CA PHE A 243 25.07 15.40 -5.15
C PHE A 243 26.56 15.10 -5.03
N ALA A 244 27.24 14.90 -6.16
CA ALA A 244 28.69 14.67 -6.18
C ALA A 244 29.47 15.85 -5.59
N LEU A 245 28.93 17.07 -5.65
CA LEU A 245 29.53 18.25 -5.00
C LEU A 245 29.37 18.26 -3.48
N LEU A 246 28.41 17.53 -2.93
CA LEU A 246 28.09 17.55 -1.49
C LEU A 246 29.29 17.10 -0.65
N THR A 247 29.87 15.94 -0.94
CA THR A 247 30.98 15.40 -0.16
C THR A 247 32.24 16.28 -0.25
N PRO A 248 32.73 16.73 -1.43
CA PRO A 248 33.87 17.66 -1.52
C PRO A 248 33.62 18.98 -0.78
N VAL A 249 32.45 19.58 -0.92
CA VAL A 249 32.12 20.83 -0.24
C VAL A 249 32.12 20.64 1.28
N MET A 250 31.46 19.58 1.78
CA MET A 250 31.42 19.28 3.20
C MET A 250 32.85 19.00 3.76
N THR A 251 33.68 18.29 3.01
CA THR A 251 35.07 18.06 3.37
C THR A 251 35.86 19.39 3.38
N ALA A 252 35.66 20.24 2.38
CA ALA A 252 36.33 21.55 2.33
C ALA A 252 35.90 22.45 3.50
N VAL A 253 34.57 22.46 3.83
CA VAL A 253 34.06 23.21 4.99
C VAL A 253 34.65 22.65 6.29
N SER A 254 34.68 21.34 6.46
CA SER A 254 35.22 20.70 7.66
C SER A 254 36.70 20.96 7.83
N SER A 255 37.49 20.77 6.77
CA SER A 255 38.96 21.02 6.79
C SER A 255 39.26 22.50 6.92
N GLY A 256 38.50 23.37 6.22
CA GLY A 256 38.64 24.82 6.32
C GLY A 256 38.32 25.34 7.73
N LEU A 257 37.27 24.82 8.34
CA LEU A 257 36.88 25.15 9.72
C LEU A 257 37.97 24.69 10.72
N THR A 258 38.48 23.47 10.55
CA THR A 258 39.60 22.97 11.36
C THR A 258 40.82 23.87 11.20
N LEU A 259 41.21 24.22 9.97
CA LEU A 259 42.31 25.13 9.70
C LEU A 259 42.11 26.51 10.36
N ALA A 260 40.89 27.07 10.24
CA ALA A 260 40.55 28.36 10.86
C ALA A 260 40.68 28.31 12.40
N ILE A 261 40.19 27.22 13.02
CA ILE A 261 40.33 27.03 14.47
C ILE A 261 41.81 26.99 14.89
N TYR A 262 42.62 26.22 14.16
CA TYR A 262 44.07 26.15 14.45
C TYR A 262 44.78 27.46 14.18
N TRP A 263 44.44 28.17 13.08
CA TRP A 263 45.00 29.47 12.76
C TRP A 263 44.72 30.53 13.83
N ILE A 264 43.44 30.66 14.21
CA ILE A 264 42.98 31.56 15.26
C ILE A 264 43.62 31.18 16.60
N GLY A 265 43.66 29.88 16.92
CA GLY A 265 44.25 29.37 18.15
C GLY A 265 45.74 29.65 18.25
N ALA A 266 46.49 29.53 17.14
CA ALA A 266 47.91 29.85 17.10
C ALA A 266 48.16 31.32 17.45
N HIS A 267 47.37 32.25 16.86
CA HIS A 267 47.47 33.67 17.21
C HIS A 267 47.10 33.97 18.66
N LEU A 268 46.03 33.33 19.19
CA LEU A 268 45.67 33.48 20.59
C LEU A 268 46.75 32.97 21.54
N ILE A 269 47.48 31.90 21.18
CA ILE A 269 48.61 31.38 21.96
C ILE A 269 49.82 32.33 21.85
N GLU A 270 50.04 32.94 20.69
CA GLU A 270 51.13 33.93 20.49
C GLU A 270 50.89 35.20 21.32
N ASP A 271 49.65 35.68 21.40
CA ASP A 271 49.25 36.86 22.17
C ASP A 271 49.46 36.71 23.69
N VAL A 272 49.54 35.50 24.21
CA VAL A 272 49.91 35.23 25.61
C VAL A 272 51.39 35.51 25.81
N LYS A 273 51.72 36.74 26.27
CA LYS A 273 53.11 37.17 26.57
C LYS A 273 53.65 36.42 27.77
N ILE A 274 54.86 35.86 27.62
CA ILE A 274 55.56 35.23 28.74
C ILE A 274 56.16 36.38 29.60
N PRO A 275 55.69 36.50 30.88
CA PRO A 275 56.25 37.52 31.76
C PRO A 275 57.72 37.30 32.03
N THR A 276 58.43 38.41 32.27
CA THR A 276 59.88 38.38 32.68
C THR A 276 60.05 37.96 34.15
N ASP A 277 58.94 37.95 34.93
CA ASP A 277 58.92 37.51 36.32
C ASP A 277 58.87 35.98 36.40
N PRO A 278 59.92 35.31 36.99
CA PRO A 278 59.96 33.86 37.06
C PRO A 278 58.75 33.21 37.76
N THR A 279 58.09 33.91 38.68
CA THR A 279 56.96 33.41 39.44
C THR A 279 55.64 33.34 38.60
N LYS A 280 55.59 34.10 37.49
CA LYS A 280 54.43 34.17 36.59
C LYS A 280 54.62 33.37 35.29
N ILE A 281 55.81 32.87 35.02
CA ILE A 281 56.11 32.07 33.81
C ILE A 281 55.30 30.80 33.79
N ALA A 282 55.16 30.12 34.92
CA ALA A 282 54.40 28.87 35.03
C ALA A 282 52.93 29.08 34.68
N GLY A 283 52.27 30.18 35.14
CA GLY A 283 50.88 30.50 34.81
C GLY A 283 50.68 30.81 33.32
N ALA A 284 51.56 31.62 32.72
CA ALA A 284 51.50 31.91 31.30
C ALA A 284 51.71 30.66 30.40
N MET A 285 52.51 29.71 30.87
CA MET A 285 52.71 28.44 30.18
C MET A 285 51.46 27.53 30.31
N GLU A 286 50.81 27.54 31.48
CA GLU A 286 49.54 26.84 31.73
C GLU A 286 48.44 27.41 30.85
N ASP A 287 48.31 28.75 30.72
CA ASP A 287 47.35 29.39 29.83
C ASP A 287 47.57 29.00 28.35
N LYS A 288 48.83 28.90 27.90
CA LYS A 288 49.13 28.42 26.52
C LYS A 288 48.73 26.97 26.29
N VAL A 289 48.96 26.13 27.27
CA VAL A 289 48.53 24.70 27.21
C VAL A 289 47.01 24.58 27.23
N HIS A 290 46.31 25.38 28.03
CA HIS A 290 44.86 25.42 28.03
C HIS A 290 44.30 25.88 26.69
N LEU A 291 44.83 26.94 26.07
CA LEU A 291 44.40 27.38 24.74
C LEU A 291 44.66 26.33 23.67
N PHE A 292 45.80 25.62 23.72
CA PHE A 292 46.06 24.51 22.80
C PHE A 292 45.09 23.36 22.99
N SER A 293 44.80 23.00 24.22
CA SER A 293 43.81 21.97 24.56
C SER A 293 42.42 22.34 24.10
N ASP A 294 41.99 23.59 24.36
CA ASP A 294 40.74 24.12 23.88
C ASP A 294 40.60 24.08 22.35
N MET A 295 41.66 24.41 21.61
CA MET A 295 41.73 24.34 20.15
C MET A 295 41.41 22.93 19.61
N VAL A 296 41.93 21.88 20.26
CA VAL A 296 41.66 20.47 19.91
C VAL A 296 40.20 20.13 20.18
N VAL A 297 39.63 20.54 21.32
CA VAL A 297 38.23 20.31 21.71
C VAL A 297 37.28 21.01 20.74
N TYR A 298 37.57 22.26 20.38
CA TYR A 298 36.73 23.01 19.43
C TYR A 298 36.75 22.42 18.04
N SER A 299 37.89 21.93 17.57
CA SER A 299 37.97 21.20 16.32
C SER A 299 37.04 19.98 16.34
N SER A 300 36.98 19.26 17.46
CA SER A 300 36.07 18.13 17.64
C SER A 300 34.60 18.53 17.65
N TYR A 301 34.23 19.60 18.39
CA TYR A 301 32.86 20.10 18.39
C TYR A 301 32.43 20.65 17.01
N ALA A 302 33.29 21.36 16.32
CA ALA A 302 33.06 21.84 14.98
C ALA A 302 32.77 20.71 13.99
N MET A 303 33.51 19.61 14.08
CA MET A 303 33.23 18.41 13.30
C MET A 303 31.86 17.82 13.61
N GLN A 304 31.44 17.77 14.88
CA GLN A 304 30.13 17.28 15.27
C GLN A 304 28.99 18.17 14.76
N VAL A 305 29.16 19.49 14.71
CA VAL A 305 28.21 20.42 14.07
C VAL A 305 28.04 20.08 12.60
N VAL A 306 29.15 19.93 11.86
CA VAL A 306 29.12 19.55 10.43
C VAL A 306 28.42 18.22 10.23
N MET A 307 28.70 17.20 11.06
CA MET A 307 28.04 15.90 11.01
C MET A 307 26.54 15.99 11.31
N GLY A 308 26.14 16.83 12.29
CA GLY A 308 24.71 17.09 12.58
C GLY A 308 23.97 17.65 11.36
N PHE A 309 24.57 18.60 10.65
CA PHE A 309 23.99 19.11 9.40
C PHE A 309 23.98 18.07 8.28
N MET A 310 25.02 17.24 8.14
CA MET A 310 25.02 16.11 7.19
C MET A 310 23.84 15.16 7.44
N MET A 311 23.57 14.83 8.69
CA MET A 311 22.41 14.00 9.06
C MET A 311 21.09 14.65 8.65
N MET A 312 20.94 15.96 8.80
CA MET A 312 19.72 16.68 8.39
C MET A 312 19.48 16.62 6.89
N ILE A 313 20.52 16.61 6.05
CA ILE A 313 20.38 16.50 4.59
C ILE A 313 19.67 15.22 4.19
N VAL A 314 20.00 14.07 4.80
CA VAL A 314 19.37 12.77 4.51
C VAL A 314 17.84 12.82 4.72
N VAL A 315 17.41 13.55 5.74
CA VAL A 315 15.98 13.71 6.09
C VAL A 315 15.19 14.41 4.98
N PHE A 316 15.77 15.44 4.36
CA PHE A 316 15.12 16.19 3.29
C PHE A 316 14.72 15.31 2.09
N PHE A 317 15.42 14.20 1.87
CA PHE A 317 15.10 13.28 0.77
C PHE A 317 14.05 12.23 1.15
N LEU A 318 14.00 11.85 2.40
CA LEU A 318 13.07 10.84 2.89
C LEU A 318 11.68 11.41 3.21
N LEU A 319 11.66 12.62 3.78
CA LEU A 319 10.43 13.23 4.30
C LEU A 319 9.34 13.47 3.22
N PRO A 320 9.64 14.01 2.02
CA PRO A 320 8.63 14.24 1.00
C PRO A 320 7.94 12.95 0.54
N ARG A 321 8.68 11.86 0.39
CA ARG A 321 8.13 10.56 0.00
C ARG A 321 7.18 10.02 1.05
N ALA A 322 7.57 10.11 2.32
CA ALA A 322 6.70 9.70 3.43
C ALA A 322 5.45 10.57 3.58
N VAL A 323 5.53 11.88 3.28
CA VAL A 323 4.36 12.77 3.29
C VAL A 323 3.34 12.33 2.23
N VAL A 324 3.80 12.01 1.02
CA VAL A 324 2.94 11.50 -0.06
C VAL A 324 2.34 10.15 0.31
N ALA A 325 3.17 9.19 0.79
CA ALA A 325 2.72 7.88 1.24
C ALA A 325 1.67 8.00 2.36
N ALA A 326 1.93 8.86 3.36
CA ALA A 326 0.98 9.15 4.44
C ALA A 326 -0.35 9.73 3.93
N GLY A 327 -0.30 10.60 2.92
CA GLY A 327 -1.50 11.14 2.26
C GLY A 327 -2.36 10.06 1.63
N ARG A 328 -1.71 9.18 0.84
CA ARG A 328 -2.38 8.05 0.15
C ARG A 328 -2.97 7.02 1.12
N ILE A 329 -2.28 6.74 2.21
CA ILE A 329 -2.77 5.85 3.27
C ILE A 329 -3.97 6.47 3.98
N ASN A 330 -3.89 7.76 4.35
CA ASN A 330 -5.03 8.44 4.98
C ASN A 330 -6.26 8.48 4.08
N GLU A 331 -6.08 8.64 2.77
CA GLU A 331 -7.18 8.62 1.81
C GLU A 331 -7.97 7.29 1.88
N VAL A 332 -7.28 6.14 2.00
CA VAL A 332 -7.94 4.84 2.18
C VAL A 332 -8.64 4.76 3.52
N LEU A 333 -7.94 5.09 4.61
CA LEU A 333 -8.46 4.96 5.98
C LEU A 333 -9.58 5.96 6.32
N ASP A 334 -9.70 7.05 5.56
CA ASP A 334 -10.75 8.06 5.74
C ASP A 334 -11.95 7.84 4.80
N THR A 335 -11.80 6.99 3.78
CA THR A 335 -12.90 6.67 2.85
C THR A 335 -13.84 5.69 3.55
N GLN A 336 -15.10 6.08 3.67
CA GLN A 336 -16.15 5.19 4.13
C GLN A 336 -16.69 4.39 2.96
N SER A 337 -17.11 3.15 3.21
CA SER A 337 -17.81 2.33 2.22
C SER A 337 -19.13 3.00 1.84
N SER A 338 -19.44 3.01 0.55
CA SER A 338 -20.74 3.50 0.06
C SER A 338 -21.89 2.58 0.44
N VAL A 339 -21.60 1.31 0.75
CA VAL A 339 -22.55 0.35 1.27
C VAL A 339 -22.24 0.05 2.73
N SER A 340 -23.19 0.27 3.62
CA SER A 340 -23.07 -0.03 5.04
C SER A 340 -24.17 -1.02 5.46
N TYR A 341 -23.77 -2.06 6.18
CA TYR A 341 -24.68 -3.07 6.71
C TYR A 341 -25.01 -2.76 8.17
N PRO A 342 -26.27 -3.01 8.62
CA PRO A 342 -26.58 -2.98 10.05
C PRO A 342 -25.86 -4.16 10.76
N GLU A 343 -25.55 -4.00 12.05
CA GLU A 343 -24.92 -5.06 12.84
C GLU A 343 -25.78 -6.34 12.95
N ASN A 344 -27.11 -6.17 12.93
CA ASN A 344 -28.08 -7.26 12.90
C ASN A 344 -29.20 -6.89 11.93
N SER A 345 -29.77 -7.90 11.25
CA SER A 345 -30.93 -7.69 10.38
C SER A 345 -32.07 -7.05 11.15
N SER A 346 -32.56 -5.91 10.64
CA SER A 346 -33.67 -5.17 11.28
C SER A 346 -35.01 -5.84 11.06
N GLU A 347 -35.14 -6.66 10.02
CA GLU A 347 -36.35 -7.43 9.69
C GLU A 347 -35.97 -8.89 9.45
N LYS A 348 -36.94 -9.79 9.73
CA LYS A 348 -36.77 -11.22 9.42
C LYS A 348 -37.37 -11.53 8.05
N PRO A 349 -36.80 -12.51 7.31
CA PRO A 349 -37.40 -13.00 6.07
C PRO A 349 -38.87 -13.40 6.26
N LYS A 350 -39.71 -12.97 5.33
CA LYS A 350 -41.15 -13.24 5.32
C LYS A 350 -41.52 -14.32 4.29
N GLU A 351 -40.66 -14.48 3.32
CA GLU A 351 -40.77 -15.43 2.20
C GLU A 351 -39.46 -16.22 2.14
N VAL A 352 -39.33 -17.15 1.23
CA VAL A 352 -38.13 -17.96 1.00
C VAL A 352 -37.84 -18.02 -0.48
N GLY A 353 -36.63 -17.69 -0.89
CA GLY A 353 -36.17 -17.77 -2.27
C GLY A 353 -36.85 -16.78 -3.21
N THR A 354 -37.33 -15.63 -2.72
CA THR A 354 -37.98 -14.62 -3.58
C THR A 354 -37.09 -13.42 -3.84
N VAL A 355 -37.18 -12.85 -5.05
CA VAL A 355 -36.50 -11.60 -5.42
C VAL A 355 -37.51 -10.66 -6.08
N GLU A 356 -37.58 -9.43 -5.62
CA GLU A 356 -38.47 -8.41 -6.17
C GLU A 356 -37.72 -7.10 -6.40
N PHE A 357 -37.82 -6.58 -7.63
CA PHE A 357 -37.37 -5.24 -8.00
C PHE A 357 -38.62 -4.37 -8.19
N ASP A 358 -38.65 -3.25 -7.49
CA ASP A 358 -39.77 -2.30 -7.53
C ASP A 358 -39.23 -0.92 -7.95
N ASP A 359 -39.42 -0.58 -9.22
CA ASP A 359 -39.05 0.67 -9.89
C ASP A 359 -37.57 1.05 -9.68
N VAL A 360 -36.66 0.09 -9.87
CA VAL A 360 -35.27 0.22 -9.56
C VAL A 360 -34.51 0.96 -10.67
N SER A 361 -33.83 2.04 -10.29
CA SER A 361 -32.85 2.74 -11.15
C SER A 361 -31.48 2.77 -10.49
N PHE A 362 -30.42 2.71 -11.30
CA PHE A 362 -29.04 2.70 -10.79
C PHE A 362 -28.08 3.46 -11.69
N ARG A 363 -27.14 4.17 -11.05
CA ARG A 363 -25.97 4.81 -11.67
C ARG A 363 -24.73 4.58 -10.83
N TYR A 364 -23.56 4.42 -11.48
CA TYR A 364 -22.28 4.20 -10.78
C TYR A 364 -21.73 5.45 -10.09
N SER A 365 -22.11 6.63 -10.54
CA SER A 365 -21.78 7.91 -9.89
C SER A 365 -22.90 8.92 -10.09
N GLU A 366 -22.99 9.92 -9.23
CA GLU A 366 -24.01 10.98 -9.33
C GLU A 366 -23.96 11.73 -10.68
N THR A 367 -22.79 11.78 -11.31
CA THR A 367 -22.56 12.49 -12.58
C THR A 367 -22.67 11.59 -13.80
N SER A 368 -22.81 10.27 -13.65
CA SER A 368 -22.95 9.34 -14.78
C SER A 368 -24.40 9.21 -15.24
N GLU A 369 -24.58 8.86 -16.50
CA GLU A 369 -25.89 8.43 -17.00
C GLU A 369 -26.36 7.18 -16.25
N PRO A 370 -27.67 7.01 -16.07
CA PRO A 370 -28.20 5.80 -15.45
C PRO A 370 -27.88 4.57 -16.31
N VAL A 371 -27.46 3.50 -15.63
CA VAL A 371 -27.18 2.20 -16.25
C VAL A 371 -28.40 1.29 -16.21
N LEU A 372 -29.30 1.51 -15.24
CA LEU A 372 -30.61 0.88 -15.15
C LEU A 372 -31.64 1.95 -14.88
N GLU A 373 -32.79 1.87 -15.57
CA GLU A 373 -33.90 2.80 -15.44
C GLU A 373 -35.23 2.04 -15.29
N HIS A 374 -35.93 2.29 -14.17
CA HIS A 374 -37.27 1.82 -13.90
C HIS A 374 -37.46 0.30 -14.07
N VAL A 375 -36.52 -0.50 -13.59
CA VAL A 375 -36.56 -1.96 -13.69
C VAL A 375 -37.47 -2.52 -12.62
N SER A 376 -38.49 -3.28 -13.03
CA SER A 376 -39.41 -3.98 -12.13
C SER A 376 -39.63 -5.43 -12.59
N PHE A 377 -39.42 -6.38 -11.68
CA PHE A 377 -39.74 -7.79 -11.88
C PHE A 377 -39.88 -8.52 -10.54
N LYS A 378 -40.46 -9.70 -10.56
CA LYS A 378 -40.56 -10.57 -9.39
C LYS A 378 -40.22 -12.01 -9.78
N ALA A 379 -39.35 -12.66 -8.99
CA ALA A 379 -39.04 -14.08 -9.04
C ALA A 379 -39.59 -14.75 -7.79
N LYS A 380 -40.24 -15.89 -7.96
CA LYS A 380 -40.75 -16.73 -6.88
C LYS A 380 -39.78 -17.86 -6.58
N LYS A 381 -39.94 -18.49 -5.42
CA LYS A 381 -39.16 -19.66 -5.03
C LYS A 381 -39.19 -20.73 -6.13
N GLY A 382 -38.01 -21.18 -6.54
CA GLY A 382 -37.81 -22.20 -7.56
C GLY A 382 -37.81 -21.70 -9.00
N ASP A 383 -38.27 -20.47 -9.28
CA ASP A 383 -38.27 -19.89 -10.62
C ASP A 383 -36.84 -19.78 -11.19
N THR A 384 -36.77 -19.97 -12.52
CA THR A 384 -35.57 -19.62 -13.30
C THR A 384 -35.87 -18.35 -14.07
N VAL A 385 -35.23 -17.23 -13.66
CA VAL A 385 -35.38 -15.93 -14.32
C VAL A 385 -34.10 -15.63 -15.09
N ALA A 386 -34.25 -15.35 -16.38
CA ALA A 386 -33.11 -15.07 -17.26
C ALA A 386 -33.07 -13.60 -17.70
N PHE A 387 -31.85 -13.07 -17.86
CA PHE A 387 -31.60 -11.71 -18.32
C PHE A 387 -30.79 -11.76 -19.62
N ILE A 388 -31.34 -11.20 -20.69
CA ILE A 388 -30.70 -11.14 -22.01
C ILE A 388 -30.73 -9.72 -22.55
N GLY A 389 -29.82 -9.39 -23.48
CA GLY A 389 -29.71 -8.09 -24.14
C GLY A 389 -28.32 -7.88 -24.70
N SER A 390 -28.13 -6.77 -25.38
CA SER A 390 -26.82 -6.36 -25.96
C SER A 390 -25.73 -6.22 -24.89
N THR A 391 -24.45 -6.25 -25.32
CA THR A 391 -23.33 -5.93 -24.42
C THR A 391 -23.46 -4.50 -23.92
N GLY A 392 -23.37 -4.29 -22.62
CA GLY A 392 -23.53 -2.96 -22.00
C GLY A 392 -24.98 -2.61 -21.64
N SER A 393 -25.98 -3.48 -21.86
CA SER A 393 -27.38 -3.20 -21.51
C SER A 393 -27.71 -3.22 -20.00
N GLY A 394 -26.73 -3.44 -19.11
CA GLY A 394 -26.94 -3.39 -17.66
C GLY A 394 -27.17 -4.73 -16.95
N LYS A 395 -27.12 -5.88 -17.64
CA LYS A 395 -27.42 -7.22 -17.08
C LYS A 395 -26.62 -7.56 -15.82
N SER A 396 -25.31 -7.52 -15.89
CA SER A 396 -24.44 -7.79 -14.72
C SER A 396 -24.63 -6.75 -13.61
N THR A 397 -24.90 -5.49 -13.98
CA THR A 397 -25.22 -4.44 -13.01
C THR A 397 -26.49 -4.78 -12.23
N LEU A 398 -27.53 -5.26 -12.91
CA LEU A 398 -28.78 -5.64 -12.29
C LEU A 398 -28.59 -6.74 -11.24
N VAL A 399 -27.91 -7.83 -11.61
CA VAL A 399 -27.73 -8.96 -10.69
C VAL A 399 -26.76 -8.64 -9.55
N ASN A 400 -25.85 -7.67 -9.71
CA ASN A 400 -24.93 -7.19 -8.67
C ASN A 400 -25.62 -6.36 -7.57
N LEU A 401 -26.79 -5.84 -7.83
CA LEU A 401 -27.60 -5.14 -6.82
C LEU A 401 -28.25 -6.09 -5.81
N ILE A 402 -28.47 -7.35 -6.17
CA ILE A 402 -29.15 -8.34 -5.32
C ILE A 402 -28.29 -8.72 -4.10
N PRO A 403 -27.00 -9.11 -4.24
CA PRO A 403 -26.12 -9.33 -3.11
C PRO A 403 -25.63 -8.02 -2.48
N ARG A 404 -26.18 -6.88 -2.92
CA ARG A 404 -25.86 -5.55 -2.41
C ARG A 404 -24.39 -5.16 -2.57
N PHE A 405 -23.77 -5.49 -3.73
CA PHE A 405 -22.44 -4.95 -4.06
C PHE A 405 -22.48 -3.44 -4.33
N TYR A 406 -23.67 -2.94 -4.64
CA TYR A 406 -24.04 -1.53 -4.77
C TYR A 406 -25.45 -1.33 -4.22
N ASP A 407 -25.76 -0.15 -3.70
CA ASP A 407 -27.12 0.25 -3.38
C ASP A 407 -27.81 0.87 -4.61
N ALA A 408 -29.09 0.55 -4.82
CA ALA A 408 -29.91 1.17 -5.85
C ALA A 408 -29.99 2.69 -5.63
N THR A 409 -29.96 3.47 -6.73
CA THR A 409 -30.09 4.93 -6.66
C THR A 409 -31.54 5.33 -6.39
N GLN A 410 -32.49 4.60 -6.95
CA GLN A 410 -33.93 4.79 -6.74
C GLN A 410 -34.61 3.43 -6.73
N GLY A 411 -35.80 3.36 -6.12
CA GLY A 411 -36.56 2.12 -6.01
C GLY A 411 -36.13 1.23 -4.84
N THR A 412 -36.66 0.01 -4.83
CA THR A 412 -36.47 -0.95 -3.74
C THR A 412 -36.17 -2.33 -4.28
N ILE A 413 -35.20 -3.02 -3.70
CA ILE A 413 -34.86 -4.41 -4.00
C ILE A 413 -35.16 -5.23 -2.76
N LYS A 414 -36.01 -6.25 -2.89
CA LYS A 414 -36.34 -7.13 -1.80
C LYS A 414 -35.86 -8.55 -2.08
N VAL A 415 -35.28 -9.16 -1.07
CA VAL A 415 -34.92 -10.58 -1.02
C VAL A 415 -35.75 -11.18 0.11
N ASP A 416 -36.45 -12.25 -0.16
CA ASP A 416 -37.34 -12.92 0.80
C ASP A 416 -38.37 -11.96 1.47
N GLY A 417 -38.85 -10.99 0.68
CA GLY A 417 -39.80 -9.97 1.11
C GLY A 417 -39.26 -8.88 2.00
N VAL A 418 -37.94 -8.82 2.21
CA VAL A 418 -37.22 -7.79 3.01
C VAL A 418 -36.31 -6.99 2.12
N ASP A 419 -36.27 -5.66 2.30
CA ASP A 419 -35.34 -4.78 1.59
C ASP A 419 -33.89 -5.17 1.89
N VAL A 420 -33.06 -5.32 0.85
CA VAL A 420 -31.67 -5.71 0.97
C VAL A 420 -30.86 -4.81 1.91
N ARG A 421 -31.29 -3.55 2.10
CA ARG A 421 -30.65 -2.57 3.02
C ARG A 421 -30.88 -2.88 4.50
N HIS A 422 -31.86 -3.70 4.82
CA HIS A 422 -32.26 -4.08 6.18
C HIS A 422 -31.57 -5.37 6.67
N TYR A 423 -30.89 -6.07 5.79
CA TYR A 423 -30.10 -7.25 6.14
C TYR A 423 -28.74 -6.90 6.71
N ASP A 424 -28.27 -7.67 7.69
CA ASP A 424 -26.84 -7.76 8.00
C ASP A 424 -26.09 -8.50 6.87
N HIS A 425 -24.79 -8.28 6.82
CA HIS A 425 -23.92 -8.81 5.76
C HIS A 425 -23.97 -10.35 5.67
N GLU A 426 -23.88 -11.05 6.81
CA GLU A 426 -23.82 -12.53 6.86
C GLU A 426 -25.12 -13.16 6.40
N THR A 427 -26.26 -12.67 6.87
CA THR A 427 -27.57 -13.21 6.52
C THR A 427 -27.86 -13.07 5.02
N LEU A 428 -27.67 -11.89 4.42
CA LEU A 428 -27.92 -11.69 2.99
C LEU A 428 -27.05 -12.61 2.12
N HIS A 429 -25.75 -12.68 2.43
CA HIS A 429 -24.81 -13.49 1.65
C HIS A 429 -24.90 -15.00 1.92
N ASN A 430 -25.63 -15.42 2.96
CA ASN A 430 -25.99 -16.83 3.15
C ASN A 430 -27.22 -17.23 2.31
N ILE A 431 -28.16 -16.31 2.09
CA ILE A 431 -29.35 -16.53 1.23
C ILE A 431 -28.94 -16.55 -0.25
N VAL A 432 -27.99 -15.67 -0.66
CA VAL A 432 -27.62 -15.48 -2.07
C VAL A 432 -26.28 -16.13 -2.39
N GLY A 433 -26.29 -17.10 -3.30
CA GLY A 433 -25.09 -17.67 -3.91
C GLY A 433 -24.78 -16.96 -5.23
N TYR A 434 -23.60 -16.34 -5.33
CA TYR A 434 -23.19 -15.58 -6.50
C TYR A 434 -22.04 -16.25 -7.26
N ILE A 435 -22.22 -16.47 -8.56
CA ILE A 435 -21.22 -17.06 -9.47
C ILE A 435 -20.82 -15.99 -10.48
N PRO A 436 -19.60 -15.43 -10.36
CA PRO A 436 -19.16 -14.33 -11.23
C PRO A 436 -18.86 -14.81 -12.65
N GLN A 437 -18.91 -13.89 -13.60
CA GLN A 437 -18.53 -14.11 -15.00
C GLN A 437 -17.12 -14.68 -15.14
N LYS A 438 -16.15 -14.15 -14.40
CA LYS A 438 -14.78 -14.64 -14.34
C LYS A 438 -14.55 -15.39 -13.03
N ALA A 439 -14.43 -16.70 -13.12
CA ALA A 439 -14.15 -17.54 -11.96
C ALA A 439 -12.80 -17.21 -11.33
N VAL A 440 -12.80 -16.94 -10.03
CA VAL A 440 -11.62 -16.70 -9.20
C VAL A 440 -11.46 -17.85 -8.21
N LEU A 441 -10.31 -18.50 -8.24
CA LEU A 441 -9.89 -19.49 -7.25
C LEU A 441 -8.75 -18.92 -6.40
N PHE A 442 -8.76 -19.25 -5.12
CA PHE A 442 -7.74 -18.80 -4.17
C PHE A 442 -6.65 -19.85 -4.01
N LEU A 443 -5.45 -19.39 -3.73
CA LEU A 443 -4.31 -20.25 -3.42
C LEU A 443 -4.66 -21.15 -2.22
N GLY A 444 -4.34 -22.44 -2.35
CA GLY A 444 -4.63 -23.46 -1.34
C GLY A 444 -4.91 -24.81 -1.98
N ASP A 445 -5.98 -25.46 -1.58
CA ASP A 445 -6.49 -26.70 -2.16
C ASP A 445 -7.96 -26.56 -2.59
N ILE A 446 -8.51 -27.61 -3.22
CA ILE A 446 -9.90 -27.60 -3.66
C ILE A 446 -10.84 -27.51 -2.45
N THR A 447 -10.57 -28.23 -1.36
CA THR A 447 -11.37 -28.19 -0.14
C THR A 447 -11.46 -26.77 0.41
N SER A 448 -10.35 -26.05 0.58
CA SER A 448 -10.33 -24.67 1.09
C SER A 448 -11.09 -23.70 0.20
N ASN A 449 -11.08 -23.93 -1.12
CA ASN A 449 -11.88 -23.17 -2.05
C ASN A 449 -13.37 -23.47 -1.95
N MET A 450 -13.78 -24.71 -1.69
CA MET A 450 -15.19 -25.10 -1.54
C MET A 450 -15.79 -24.66 -0.20
N THR A 451 -14.99 -24.68 0.87
CA THR A 451 -15.42 -24.31 2.24
C THR A 451 -15.38 -22.81 2.51
N MET A 452 -14.92 -22.00 1.53
CA MET A 452 -14.83 -20.55 1.69
C MET A 452 -16.18 -19.93 2.05
N GLY A 453 -16.19 -19.17 3.17
CA GLY A 453 -17.41 -18.50 3.65
C GLY A 453 -18.42 -19.42 4.32
N THR A 454 -18.07 -20.66 4.66
CA THR A 454 -18.90 -21.50 5.52
C THR A 454 -18.67 -21.13 6.98
N SER A 455 -19.77 -20.97 7.72
CA SER A 455 -19.72 -20.73 9.16
C SER A 455 -19.07 -21.91 9.90
N ASN A 456 -18.31 -21.64 10.97
CA ASN A 456 -17.76 -22.67 11.87
C ASN A 456 -18.85 -23.57 12.48
N ASN A 457 -20.12 -23.13 12.47
CA ASN A 457 -21.28 -23.88 13.00
C ASN A 457 -21.83 -24.90 12.01
N SER A 458 -21.44 -24.88 10.73
CA SER A 458 -21.89 -25.82 9.71
C SER A 458 -20.76 -26.15 8.73
N PRO A 459 -19.69 -26.85 9.19
CA PRO A 459 -18.59 -27.21 8.33
C PRO A 459 -19.09 -28.11 7.19
N LEU A 460 -18.65 -27.81 5.95
CA LEU A 460 -18.87 -28.68 4.80
C LEU A 460 -18.00 -29.93 4.97
N ASP A 461 -18.63 -31.10 4.98
CA ASP A 461 -17.93 -32.37 4.89
C ASP A 461 -17.56 -32.72 3.44
N ASP A 462 -16.64 -33.64 3.27
CA ASP A 462 -16.19 -34.06 1.94
C ASP A 462 -17.33 -34.61 1.07
N ALA A 463 -18.36 -35.24 1.68
CA ALA A 463 -19.48 -35.78 0.95
C ALA A 463 -20.33 -34.68 0.29
N LYS A 464 -20.58 -33.58 0.99
CA LYS A 464 -21.28 -32.41 0.43
C LYS A 464 -20.47 -31.70 -0.64
N ILE A 465 -19.13 -31.67 -0.48
CA ILE A 465 -18.23 -31.13 -1.51
C ILE A 465 -18.31 -31.98 -2.78
N TRP A 466 -18.26 -33.30 -2.66
CA TRP A 466 -18.41 -34.20 -3.80
C TRP A 466 -19.79 -34.10 -4.46
N GLU A 467 -20.86 -33.96 -3.69
CA GLU A 467 -22.20 -33.72 -4.22
C GLU A 467 -22.24 -32.42 -5.07
N ALA A 468 -21.69 -31.34 -4.55
CA ALA A 468 -21.63 -30.06 -5.26
C ALA A 468 -20.76 -30.12 -6.52
N LEU A 469 -19.63 -30.85 -6.47
CA LEU A 469 -18.77 -31.09 -7.61
C LEU A 469 -19.45 -31.94 -8.70
N GLU A 470 -20.23 -32.91 -8.31
CA GLU A 470 -21.00 -33.74 -9.23
C GLU A 470 -22.07 -32.92 -9.94
N LEU A 471 -22.84 -32.12 -9.20
CA LEU A 471 -23.83 -31.18 -9.77
C LEU A 471 -23.18 -30.20 -10.75
N ALA A 472 -22.00 -29.65 -10.38
CA ALA A 472 -21.25 -28.70 -11.21
C ALA A 472 -20.48 -29.36 -12.36
N GLN A 473 -20.65 -30.67 -12.59
CA GLN A 473 -19.90 -31.46 -13.60
C GLN A 473 -18.37 -31.36 -13.38
N GLY A 474 -17.95 -31.23 -12.12
CA GLY A 474 -16.55 -31.07 -11.72
C GLY A 474 -15.91 -32.35 -11.19
N LYS A 475 -16.69 -33.33 -10.79
CA LYS A 475 -16.26 -34.56 -10.14
C LYS A 475 -15.18 -35.31 -10.91
N ASP A 476 -15.41 -35.60 -12.18
CA ASP A 476 -14.53 -36.40 -13.01
C ASP A 476 -13.09 -35.87 -13.07
N PHE A 477 -12.93 -34.57 -13.27
CA PHE A 477 -11.57 -34.00 -13.37
C PHE A 477 -10.90 -33.82 -12.00
N VAL A 478 -11.68 -33.69 -10.91
CA VAL A 478 -11.14 -33.62 -9.55
C VAL A 478 -10.69 -34.99 -9.07
N GLU A 479 -11.48 -36.05 -9.32
CA GLU A 479 -11.10 -37.44 -9.00
C GLU A 479 -9.81 -37.88 -9.70
N ASN A 480 -9.59 -37.41 -10.94
CA ASN A 480 -8.41 -37.73 -11.72
C ASN A 480 -7.18 -36.86 -11.37
N LYS A 481 -7.31 -35.87 -10.47
CA LYS A 481 -6.17 -35.09 -10.00
C LYS A 481 -5.46 -35.81 -8.84
N GLU A 482 -4.14 -35.72 -8.82
CA GLU A 482 -3.35 -36.15 -7.68
C GLU A 482 -3.76 -35.34 -6.44
N GLY A 483 -4.10 -36.01 -5.36
CA GLY A 483 -4.62 -35.40 -4.14
C GLY A 483 -6.13 -35.14 -4.12
N GLN A 484 -6.85 -35.29 -5.26
CA GLN A 484 -8.31 -35.10 -5.36
C GLN A 484 -8.78 -33.78 -4.71
N LEU A 485 -9.59 -33.80 -3.65
CA LEU A 485 -10.04 -32.59 -2.94
C LEU A 485 -8.89 -31.79 -2.31
N LYS A 486 -7.75 -32.44 -2.02
CA LYS A 486 -6.53 -31.79 -1.51
C LYS A 486 -5.56 -31.39 -2.62
N ALA A 487 -5.97 -31.53 -3.88
CA ALA A 487 -5.16 -31.10 -5.01
C ALA A 487 -4.89 -29.59 -4.93
N GLU A 488 -3.64 -29.21 -5.17
CA GLU A 488 -3.19 -27.81 -5.09
C GLU A 488 -3.92 -26.92 -6.10
N VAL A 489 -4.37 -25.78 -5.62
CA VAL A 489 -4.88 -24.66 -6.41
C VAL A 489 -3.83 -23.55 -6.39
N ALA A 490 -3.15 -23.35 -7.50
CA ALA A 490 -2.17 -22.26 -7.65
C ALA A 490 -2.86 -20.89 -7.64
N GLN A 491 -2.07 -19.82 -7.50
CA GLN A 491 -2.58 -18.44 -7.48
C GLN A 491 -3.50 -18.16 -8.67
N ALA A 492 -4.70 -17.64 -8.38
CA ALA A 492 -5.78 -17.40 -9.33
C ALA A 492 -6.18 -18.66 -10.15
N GLY A 493 -5.91 -19.85 -9.61
CA GLY A 493 -6.21 -21.12 -10.27
C GLY A 493 -5.47 -21.33 -11.60
N SER A 494 -4.24 -20.81 -11.74
CA SER A 494 -3.49 -20.84 -13.00
C SER A 494 -3.20 -22.25 -13.52
N ASN A 495 -3.28 -23.27 -12.65
CA ASN A 495 -3.14 -24.68 -12.99
C ASN A 495 -4.45 -25.38 -13.41
N PHE A 496 -5.56 -24.62 -13.60
CA PHE A 496 -6.83 -25.10 -14.11
C PHE A 496 -7.22 -24.41 -15.42
N SER A 497 -7.91 -25.12 -16.30
CA SER A 497 -8.49 -24.50 -17.49
C SER A 497 -9.64 -23.56 -17.15
N GLY A 498 -10.05 -22.66 -18.05
CA GLY A 498 -11.16 -21.73 -17.83
C GLY A 498 -12.45 -22.43 -17.43
N GLY A 499 -12.82 -23.48 -18.15
CA GLY A 499 -14.03 -24.28 -17.85
C GLY A 499 -13.93 -25.06 -16.54
N GLN A 500 -12.73 -25.54 -16.15
CA GLN A 500 -12.53 -26.16 -14.83
C GLN A 500 -12.69 -25.16 -13.70
N LYS A 501 -12.11 -23.94 -13.82
CA LYS A 501 -12.30 -22.86 -12.85
C LYS A 501 -13.76 -22.52 -12.67
N GLN A 502 -14.50 -22.41 -13.78
CA GLN A 502 -15.90 -22.07 -13.76
C GLN A 502 -16.74 -23.14 -13.03
N ARG A 503 -16.49 -24.43 -13.35
CA ARG A 503 -17.16 -25.53 -12.65
C ARG A 503 -16.86 -25.58 -11.15
N LEU A 504 -15.61 -25.29 -10.75
CA LEU A 504 -15.26 -25.16 -9.32
C LEU A 504 -15.95 -23.97 -8.66
N ALA A 505 -16.07 -22.83 -9.35
CA ALA A 505 -16.80 -21.67 -8.83
C ALA A 505 -18.30 -21.95 -8.67
N ILE A 506 -18.91 -22.68 -9.62
CA ILE A 506 -20.30 -23.14 -9.53
C ILE A 506 -20.45 -24.13 -8.36
N ALA A 507 -19.56 -25.12 -8.24
CA ALA A 507 -19.57 -26.07 -7.13
C ALA A 507 -19.49 -25.36 -5.76
N ARG A 508 -18.62 -24.35 -5.62
CA ARG A 508 -18.49 -23.51 -4.41
C ARG A 508 -19.83 -22.86 -4.01
N ALA A 509 -20.55 -22.30 -4.97
CA ALA A 509 -21.84 -21.67 -4.71
C ALA A 509 -22.90 -22.72 -4.32
N LEU A 510 -22.95 -23.84 -5.02
CA LEU A 510 -23.88 -24.94 -4.76
C LEU A 510 -23.63 -25.64 -3.40
N ALA A 511 -22.38 -25.78 -3.00
CA ALA A 511 -22.01 -26.43 -1.75
C ALA A 511 -22.62 -25.75 -0.51
N ARG A 512 -22.89 -24.45 -0.59
CA ARG A 512 -23.53 -23.67 0.48
C ARG A 512 -25.05 -23.85 0.55
N LYS A 513 -25.66 -24.44 -0.48
CA LYS A 513 -27.12 -24.61 -0.61
C LYS A 513 -27.90 -23.31 -0.38
N PRO A 514 -27.60 -22.22 -1.12
CA PRO A 514 -28.29 -20.95 -0.98
C PRO A 514 -29.74 -21.06 -1.47
N GLU A 515 -30.60 -20.13 -1.06
CA GLU A 515 -31.99 -20.06 -1.52
C GLU A 515 -32.08 -19.49 -2.94
N ILE A 516 -31.16 -18.57 -3.28
CA ILE A 516 -31.08 -17.89 -4.57
C ILE A 516 -29.70 -18.09 -5.17
N LEU A 517 -29.62 -18.54 -6.41
CA LEU A 517 -28.41 -18.69 -7.18
C LEU A 517 -28.35 -17.66 -8.31
N ILE A 518 -27.27 -16.87 -8.35
CA ILE A 518 -27.01 -15.89 -9.41
C ILE A 518 -25.88 -16.38 -10.29
N PHE A 519 -26.13 -16.52 -11.58
CA PHE A 519 -25.16 -16.88 -12.61
C PHE A 519 -24.90 -15.66 -13.50
N ASP A 520 -23.81 -14.94 -13.27
CA ASP A 520 -23.44 -13.81 -14.11
C ASP A 520 -22.60 -14.29 -15.30
N ASP A 521 -23.26 -14.61 -16.43
CA ASP A 521 -22.66 -15.14 -17.68
C ASP A 521 -21.73 -16.35 -17.47
N SER A 522 -22.04 -17.15 -16.45
CA SER A 522 -21.12 -18.19 -15.93
C SER A 522 -21.05 -19.43 -16.83
N PHE A 523 -21.97 -19.58 -17.78
CA PHE A 523 -22.02 -20.72 -18.71
C PHE A 523 -21.18 -20.49 -19.99
N SER A 524 -20.84 -19.24 -20.29
CA SER A 524 -20.12 -18.89 -21.54
C SER A 524 -18.73 -19.51 -21.66
N ALA A 525 -18.07 -19.81 -20.53
CA ALA A 525 -16.76 -20.45 -20.48
C ALA A 525 -16.80 -21.98 -20.62
N LEU A 526 -18.00 -22.59 -20.66
CA LEU A 526 -18.19 -24.02 -20.77
C LEU A 526 -18.40 -24.45 -22.23
N ASP A 527 -17.96 -25.68 -22.54
CA ASP A 527 -18.32 -26.32 -23.80
C ASP A 527 -19.81 -26.70 -23.81
N TYR A 528 -20.39 -26.80 -25.00
CA TYR A 528 -21.84 -27.00 -25.19
C TYR A 528 -22.37 -28.25 -24.48
N ARG A 529 -21.62 -29.35 -24.47
CA ARG A 529 -22.05 -30.61 -23.84
C ARG A 529 -22.08 -30.47 -22.31
N THR A 530 -21.07 -29.88 -21.74
CA THR A 530 -20.96 -29.65 -20.30
C THR A 530 -22.01 -28.63 -19.83
N ASP A 531 -22.22 -27.53 -20.58
CA ASP A 531 -23.25 -26.54 -20.30
C ASP A 531 -24.65 -27.18 -20.28
N ARG A 532 -25.03 -27.96 -21.31
CA ARG A 532 -26.32 -28.62 -21.38
C ARG A 532 -26.53 -29.57 -20.21
N LYS A 533 -25.53 -30.42 -19.90
CA LYS A 533 -25.62 -31.40 -18.80
C LYS A 533 -25.74 -30.70 -17.44
N LEU A 534 -24.96 -29.67 -17.22
CA LEU A 534 -25.03 -28.87 -15.99
C LEU A 534 -26.40 -28.23 -15.78
N ARG A 535 -26.98 -27.61 -16.81
CA ARG A 535 -28.33 -27.01 -16.72
C ARG A 535 -29.40 -28.05 -16.45
N GLN A 536 -29.31 -29.23 -17.06
CA GLN A 536 -30.23 -30.33 -16.79
C GLN A 536 -30.14 -30.79 -15.33
N GLU A 537 -28.94 -31.02 -14.80
CA GLU A 537 -28.74 -31.40 -13.39
C GLU A 537 -29.24 -30.31 -12.42
N LEU A 538 -28.99 -29.04 -12.76
CA LEU A 538 -29.51 -27.91 -11.97
C LEU A 538 -31.06 -27.87 -11.97
N ALA A 539 -31.70 -28.09 -13.11
CA ALA A 539 -33.18 -28.12 -13.22
C ALA A 539 -33.76 -29.24 -12.39
N GLU A 540 -33.14 -30.43 -12.38
CA GLU A 540 -33.64 -31.61 -11.68
C GLU A 540 -33.37 -31.56 -10.16
N LYS A 541 -32.17 -31.11 -9.74
CA LYS A 541 -31.72 -31.26 -8.34
C LYS A 541 -31.77 -29.97 -7.51
N THR A 542 -32.07 -28.81 -8.13
CA THR A 542 -32.14 -27.51 -7.43
C THR A 542 -33.50 -26.84 -7.63
N GLN A 543 -34.62 -27.61 -7.63
CA GLN A 543 -35.98 -27.10 -7.85
C GLN A 543 -36.41 -26.10 -6.76
N GLU A 544 -35.91 -26.27 -5.54
CA GLU A 544 -36.24 -25.39 -4.42
C GLU A 544 -35.44 -24.06 -4.45
N MET A 545 -34.43 -23.95 -5.31
CA MET A 545 -33.57 -22.78 -5.41
C MET A 545 -34.00 -21.90 -6.57
N THR A 546 -34.13 -20.61 -6.32
CA THR A 546 -34.40 -19.64 -7.38
C THR A 546 -33.12 -19.35 -8.15
N LYS A 547 -33.18 -19.38 -9.46
CA LYS A 547 -32.02 -19.19 -10.36
C LYS A 547 -32.18 -17.92 -11.16
N LEU A 548 -31.21 -17.03 -11.04
CA LEU A 548 -31.10 -15.78 -11.80
C LEU A 548 -29.93 -15.88 -12.77
N ILE A 549 -30.20 -15.95 -14.06
CA ILE A 549 -29.25 -16.30 -15.09
C ILE A 549 -29.04 -15.12 -16.04
N VAL A 550 -27.86 -14.48 -15.98
CA VAL A 550 -27.41 -13.59 -17.04
C VAL A 550 -26.79 -14.45 -18.14
N ALA A 551 -27.31 -14.33 -19.36
CA ALA A 551 -26.79 -15.07 -20.49
C ALA A 551 -26.65 -14.19 -21.74
N GLN A 552 -25.71 -14.60 -22.60
CA GLN A 552 -25.51 -14.05 -23.96
C GLN A 552 -26.06 -15.02 -25.03
N ARG A 553 -26.29 -16.29 -24.67
CA ARG A 553 -26.76 -17.32 -25.58
C ARG A 553 -28.23 -17.61 -25.34
N ILE A 554 -29.05 -17.56 -26.40
CA ILE A 554 -30.49 -17.91 -26.35
C ILE A 554 -30.68 -19.34 -25.87
N SER A 555 -29.87 -20.29 -26.34
CA SER A 555 -29.96 -21.71 -25.95
C SER A 555 -29.79 -21.95 -24.44
N THR A 556 -29.21 -21.01 -23.71
CA THR A 556 -29.05 -21.11 -22.25
C THR A 556 -30.33 -20.75 -21.48
N ILE A 557 -31.22 -19.98 -22.09
CA ILE A 557 -32.39 -19.37 -21.39
C ILE A 557 -33.74 -19.76 -21.95
N MET A 558 -33.80 -20.59 -23.00
CA MET A 558 -35.07 -20.98 -23.65
C MET A 558 -36.07 -21.65 -22.68
N ASP A 559 -35.55 -22.39 -21.70
CA ASP A 559 -36.33 -23.12 -20.71
C ASP A 559 -36.60 -22.30 -19.43
N ALA A 560 -36.24 -21.00 -19.39
CA ALA A 560 -36.50 -20.15 -18.24
C ALA A 560 -38.01 -19.84 -18.09
N ASP A 561 -38.48 -19.81 -16.83
CA ASP A 561 -39.88 -19.49 -16.50
C ASP A 561 -40.20 -18.04 -16.86
N GLN A 562 -39.19 -17.16 -16.77
CA GLN A 562 -39.29 -15.77 -17.14
C GLN A 562 -37.99 -15.27 -17.76
N ILE A 563 -38.08 -14.53 -18.85
CA ILE A 563 -36.93 -13.86 -19.51
C ILE A 563 -37.21 -12.36 -19.52
N LEU A 564 -36.25 -11.59 -19.04
CA LEU A 564 -36.22 -10.13 -19.16
C LEU A 564 -35.25 -9.73 -20.27
N VAL A 565 -35.75 -8.98 -21.23
CA VAL A 565 -34.97 -8.42 -22.33
C VAL A 565 -34.57 -7.00 -21.96
N LEU A 566 -33.26 -6.79 -21.78
CA LEU A 566 -32.72 -5.48 -21.44
C LEU A 566 -32.13 -4.81 -22.69
N ASP A 567 -32.53 -3.56 -22.92
CA ASP A 567 -31.90 -2.69 -23.89
C ASP A 567 -31.67 -1.30 -23.28
N GLN A 568 -30.45 -0.78 -23.43
CA GLN A 568 -30.04 0.54 -22.89
C GLN A 568 -30.51 0.80 -21.44
N GLY A 569 -30.40 -0.20 -20.57
CA GLY A 569 -30.74 -0.08 -19.15
C GLY A 569 -32.23 -0.25 -18.82
N LYS A 570 -33.08 -0.48 -19.79
CA LYS A 570 -34.56 -0.66 -19.63
C LYS A 570 -35.00 -2.09 -19.93
N VAL A 571 -36.04 -2.54 -19.27
CA VAL A 571 -36.71 -3.78 -19.63
C VAL A 571 -37.65 -3.51 -20.78
N VAL A 572 -37.30 -3.97 -22.00
CA VAL A 572 -38.07 -3.80 -23.21
C VAL A 572 -38.95 -4.99 -23.53
N GLY A 573 -38.81 -6.10 -22.81
CA GLY A 573 -39.65 -7.29 -22.92
C GLY A 573 -39.55 -8.18 -21.68
N GLN A 574 -40.65 -8.81 -21.31
CA GLN A 574 -40.75 -9.73 -20.18
C GLN A 574 -41.76 -10.82 -20.51
N GLY A 575 -41.39 -12.09 -20.36
CA GLY A 575 -42.23 -13.23 -20.65
C GLY A 575 -41.46 -14.53 -20.84
N THR A 576 -42.09 -15.56 -21.30
CA THR A 576 -41.47 -16.83 -21.69
C THR A 576 -40.79 -16.71 -23.07
N HIS A 577 -39.90 -17.64 -23.39
CA HIS A 577 -39.28 -17.71 -24.72
C HIS A 577 -40.30 -17.61 -25.88
N LYS A 578 -41.39 -18.37 -25.79
CA LYS A 578 -42.43 -18.41 -26.83
C LYS A 578 -43.16 -17.08 -26.98
N GLU A 579 -43.50 -16.44 -25.86
CA GLU A 579 -44.17 -15.13 -25.86
C GLU A 579 -43.28 -14.03 -26.43
N LEU A 580 -42.00 -14.01 -26.05
CA LEU A 580 -41.05 -13.02 -26.53
C LEU A 580 -40.66 -13.23 -27.99
N LEU A 581 -40.55 -14.48 -28.43
CA LEU A 581 -40.27 -14.80 -29.83
C LEU A 581 -41.45 -14.38 -30.73
N ALA A 582 -42.69 -14.39 -30.22
CA ALA A 582 -43.88 -13.96 -30.95
C ALA A 582 -44.05 -12.43 -30.98
N ASN A 583 -43.69 -11.71 -29.90
CA ASN A 583 -44.19 -10.35 -29.68
C ASN A 583 -43.08 -9.30 -29.42
N ASN A 584 -41.79 -9.69 -29.32
CA ASN A 584 -40.71 -8.75 -28.98
C ASN A 584 -39.63 -8.69 -30.07
N GLU A 585 -39.54 -7.57 -30.77
CA GLU A 585 -38.60 -7.38 -31.88
C GLU A 585 -37.12 -7.51 -31.44
N VAL A 586 -36.75 -6.94 -30.28
CA VAL A 586 -35.37 -6.98 -29.77
C VAL A 586 -34.98 -8.43 -29.43
N TYR A 587 -35.91 -9.21 -28.82
CA TYR A 587 -35.67 -10.62 -28.53
C TYR A 587 -35.52 -11.44 -29.82
N GLN A 588 -36.37 -11.16 -30.81
CA GLN A 588 -36.32 -11.81 -32.14
C GLN A 588 -34.99 -11.56 -32.83
N GLU A 589 -34.50 -10.31 -32.84
CA GLU A 589 -33.18 -9.97 -33.41
C GLU A 589 -32.05 -10.78 -32.75
N ILE A 590 -32.03 -10.82 -31.43
CA ILE A 590 -31.01 -11.59 -30.67
C ILE A 590 -31.16 -13.09 -31.00
N ALA A 591 -32.36 -13.62 -31.02
CA ALA A 591 -32.64 -15.05 -31.24
C ALA A 591 -32.26 -15.48 -32.65
N TYR A 592 -32.71 -14.75 -33.67
CA TYR A 592 -32.42 -15.07 -35.08
C TYR A 592 -30.96 -14.81 -35.49
N SER A 593 -30.23 -14.01 -34.72
CA SER A 593 -28.78 -13.85 -34.92
C SER A 593 -27.95 -15.05 -34.47
N GLN A 594 -28.54 -15.93 -33.63
CA GLN A 594 -27.82 -17.05 -32.99
C GLN A 594 -28.29 -18.42 -33.47
N LEU A 595 -29.58 -18.59 -33.74
CA LEU A 595 -30.21 -19.83 -34.07
C LEU A 595 -31.13 -19.70 -35.30
N SER A 596 -31.29 -20.78 -36.06
CA SER A 596 -32.25 -20.85 -37.17
C SER A 596 -33.70 -20.89 -36.66
N LYS A 597 -34.64 -20.52 -37.49
CA LYS A 597 -36.07 -20.57 -37.12
C LYS A 597 -36.51 -21.96 -36.69
N GLU A 598 -36.03 -22.99 -37.35
CA GLU A 598 -36.35 -24.39 -37.03
C GLU A 598 -35.80 -24.81 -35.66
N GLU A 599 -34.63 -24.35 -35.26
CA GLU A 599 -34.04 -24.62 -33.94
C GLU A 599 -34.78 -23.88 -32.83
N LEU A 600 -35.24 -22.64 -33.09
CA LEU A 600 -35.98 -21.84 -32.13
C LEU A 600 -37.41 -22.38 -31.88
N GLU A 601 -38.07 -22.91 -32.91
CA GLU A 601 -39.41 -23.47 -32.80
C GLU A 601 -39.45 -24.89 -32.19
N ASN A 602 -38.41 -25.70 -32.44
CA ASN A 602 -38.38 -27.10 -32.02
C ASN A 602 -37.66 -27.34 -30.68
N GLY A 603 -37.03 -26.33 -30.10
CA GLY A 603 -36.40 -26.42 -28.78
C GLY A 603 -35.25 -27.43 -28.70
N LYS A 604 -34.57 -27.72 -29.81
CA LYS A 604 -33.50 -28.73 -29.91
C LYS A 604 -32.17 -28.11 -30.24
#